data_057566a3a8b6c3e174516f1452bbc396
#
_entry.id   057566a3a8b6c3e174516f1452bbc396
#
_cell.length_a   1.000
_cell.length_b   1.000
_cell.length_c   1.000
_cell.angle_alpha   90.00
_cell.angle_beta   90.00
_cell.angle_gamma   90.00
#
_symmetry.space_group_name_H-M   'P 1'
#
loop_
_entity.id
_entity.type
_entity.pdbx_description
1 polymer ?
#
loop_
_entity_poly.entity_id
_entity_poly.type
_entity_poly.pdbx_seq_one_letter_code
_entity_poly.pdbx_strand_id
1 'polypeptide(L)'
;MYEILKVLNHNTILVLKENEEIIVMSKGIGFGKKQGENVDVPRNAKQYKMQKSYQAKQKSNNIFDYIDPMYIEISSEIITLTKERFGKVEHDILLSLADHIYFAVKRIKEKDFPSNPFNMDIQLMFPDEYSVALKAKDIIEKYTHEEINADEIAFITLHIHSAISVNKVGQSMEVMRVIREFFKKLQADLNIRIDANSLSYIRLMNHIKFLLLRLNNNEELQMDITEFTKEKFPFAYEQARVLCEQLSHVLHKDLPDSELGYLALHLERILSCTIIS
;
A
#
# COMPACT_ATOMS: atom_id res chain seq x y z
N MET A 1 -32.24 -12.25 -4.45
CA MET A 1 -32.91 -11.28 -3.58
C MET A 1 -31.88 -10.91 -2.51
N TYR A 2 -31.77 -9.66 -2.11
CA TYR A 2 -30.81 -9.18 -1.13
C TYR A 2 -31.56 -8.85 0.16
N GLU A 3 -31.17 -9.45 1.29
CA GLU A 3 -31.69 -9.13 2.61
C GLU A 3 -30.85 -8.09 3.31
N ILE A 4 -31.44 -7.03 3.84
CA ILE A 4 -30.74 -5.95 4.54
C ILE A 4 -30.32 -6.43 5.93
N LEU A 5 -29.01 -6.55 6.16
CA LEU A 5 -28.43 -6.81 7.46
C LEU A 5 -28.30 -5.54 8.32
N LYS A 6 -27.92 -4.42 7.69
CA LYS A 6 -27.78 -3.12 8.37
C LYS A 6 -27.94 -1.98 7.36
N VAL A 7 -28.68 -0.94 7.71
CA VAL A 7 -28.70 0.32 6.98
C VAL A 7 -27.61 1.18 7.55
N LEU A 8 -26.59 1.49 6.75
CA LEU A 8 -25.44 2.29 7.19
C LEU A 8 -25.76 3.80 7.08
N ASN A 9 -26.31 4.21 5.93
CA ASN A 9 -26.88 5.55 5.72
C ASN A 9 -27.91 5.52 4.57
N HIS A 10 -28.35 6.70 4.10
CA HIS A 10 -29.33 6.80 3.02
C HIS A 10 -28.86 6.18 1.69
N ASN A 11 -27.57 6.08 1.45
CA ASN A 11 -26.97 5.63 0.18
C ASN A 11 -26.21 4.31 0.30
N THR A 12 -26.05 3.78 1.50
CA THR A 12 -25.20 2.61 1.78
C THR A 12 -25.89 1.63 2.71
N ILE A 13 -25.97 0.38 2.29
CA ILE A 13 -26.53 -0.72 3.08
C ILE A 13 -25.60 -1.92 3.08
N LEU A 14 -25.62 -2.70 4.17
CA LEU A 14 -25.03 -4.02 4.25
C LEU A 14 -26.14 -5.04 4.00
N VAL A 15 -25.92 -5.94 3.06
CA VAL A 15 -26.92 -6.96 2.66
C VAL A 15 -26.30 -8.35 2.68
N LEU A 16 -27.17 -9.35 2.81
CA LEU A 16 -26.84 -10.75 2.64
C LEU A 16 -27.39 -11.24 1.29
N LYS A 17 -26.54 -11.90 0.50
CA LYS A 17 -26.91 -12.61 -0.72
C LYS A 17 -26.16 -13.93 -0.79
N GLU A 18 -26.88 -15.05 -0.90
CA GLU A 18 -26.26 -16.39 -1.06
C GLU A 18 -25.16 -16.69 0.00
N ASN A 19 -25.39 -16.31 1.25
CA ASN A 19 -24.44 -16.41 2.37
C ASN A 19 -23.20 -15.50 2.26
N GLU A 20 -23.21 -14.51 1.36
CA GLU A 20 -22.16 -13.51 1.27
C GLU A 20 -22.67 -12.15 1.79
N GLU A 21 -21.93 -11.51 2.65
CA GLU A 21 -22.17 -10.14 3.07
C GLU A 21 -21.59 -9.17 2.02
N ILE A 22 -22.45 -8.24 1.57
CA ILE A 22 -22.12 -7.29 0.50
C ILE A 22 -22.49 -5.89 0.95
N ILE A 23 -21.54 -4.94 0.86
CA ILE A 23 -21.85 -3.53 0.98
C ILE A 23 -22.36 -3.05 -0.38
N VAL A 24 -23.56 -2.49 -0.38
CA VAL A 24 -24.18 -1.95 -1.59
C VAL A 24 -24.33 -0.44 -1.44
N MET A 25 -23.83 0.29 -2.43
CA MET A 25 -23.88 1.75 -2.48
C MET A 25 -24.62 2.20 -3.73
N SER A 26 -25.71 2.93 -3.52
CA SER A 26 -26.51 3.57 -4.58
C SER A 26 -27.33 4.70 -3.96
N LYS A 27 -27.57 5.75 -4.74
CA LYS A 27 -28.35 6.90 -4.26
C LYS A 27 -29.74 6.47 -3.75
N GLY A 28 -30.01 6.75 -2.47
CA GLY A 28 -31.28 6.49 -1.82
C GLY A 28 -31.58 5.03 -1.49
N ILE A 29 -30.65 4.10 -1.69
CA ILE A 29 -30.90 2.65 -1.49
C ILE A 29 -31.27 2.30 -0.05
N GLY A 30 -30.76 3.05 0.93
CA GLY A 30 -31.05 2.88 2.35
C GLY A 30 -32.20 3.76 2.87
N PHE A 31 -32.71 4.67 2.03
CA PHE A 31 -33.73 5.61 2.47
C PHE A 31 -35.05 4.90 2.81
N GLY A 32 -35.52 5.09 4.04
CA GLY A 32 -36.75 4.48 4.53
C GLY A 32 -36.70 2.96 4.72
N LYS A 33 -35.53 2.35 4.58
CA LYS A 33 -35.31 0.90 4.72
C LYS A 33 -34.95 0.51 6.15
N LYS A 34 -35.28 -0.77 6.48
CA LYS A 34 -34.99 -1.37 7.80
C LYS A 34 -34.28 -2.71 7.64
N GLN A 35 -33.58 -3.11 8.70
CA GLN A 35 -33.00 -4.44 8.82
C GLN A 35 -34.06 -5.54 8.62
N GLY A 36 -33.71 -6.62 7.91
CA GLY A 36 -34.56 -7.74 7.58
C GLY A 36 -35.43 -7.54 6.33
N GLU A 37 -35.50 -6.33 5.76
CA GLU A 37 -36.21 -6.11 4.50
C GLU A 37 -35.44 -6.65 3.30
N ASN A 38 -36.16 -7.12 2.30
CA ASN A 38 -35.56 -7.43 1.00
C ASN A 38 -35.46 -6.17 0.14
N VAL A 39 -34.37 -6.05 -0.59
CA VAL A 39 -34.11 -4.91 -1.49
C VAL A 39 -33.70 -5.39 -2.88
N ASP A 40 -34.22 -4.70 -3.89
CA ASP A 40 -33.71 -4.83 -5.25
C ASP A 40 -32.54 -3.87 -5.46
N VAL A 41 -31.41 -4.44 -5.85
CA VAL A 41 -30.18 -3.69 -6.05
C VAL A 41 -30.11 -3.22 -7.51
N PRO A 42 -30.02 -1.90 -7.75
CA PRO A 42 -29.89 -1.35 -9.09
C PRO A 42 -28.64 -1.90 -9.81
N ARG A 43 -28.72 -2.09 -11.14
CA ARG A 43 -27.59 -2.62 -11.93
C ARG A 43 -26.32 -1.76 -11.87
N ASN A 44 -26.46 -0.46 -11.67
CA ASN A 44 -25.38 0.50 -11.55
C ASN A 44 -24.91 0.72 -10.12
N ALA A 45 -25.46 0.01 -9.13
CA ALA A 45 -25.01 0.09 -7.75
C ALA A 45 -23.59 -0.47 -7.61
N LYS A 46 -22.75 0.22 -6.84
CA LYS A 46 -21.44 -0.30 -6.46
C LYS A 46 -21.62 -1.38 -5.40
N GLN A 47 -20.97 -2.51 -5.60
CA GLN A 47 -21.07 -3.67 -4.70
C GLN A 47 -19.68 -4.11 -4.29
N TYR A 48 -19.45 -4.28 -2.98
CA TYR A 48 -18.19 -4.70 -2.38
C TYR A 48 -18.45 -5.93 -1.51
N LYS A 49 -17.85 -7.07 -1.88
CA LYS A 49 -17.96 -8.32 -1.10
C LYS A 49 -17.06 -8.25 0.12
N MET A 50 -17.60 -8.62 1.29
CA MET A 50 -16.83 -8.69 2.52
C MET A 50 -15.82 -9.85 2.48
N GLN A 51 -14.56 -9.56 2.70
CA GLN A 51 -13.53 -10.61 2.80
C GLN A 51 -13.72 -11.45 4.09
N LYS A 52 -13.53 -12.77 3.98
CA LYS A 52 -13.63 -13.70 5.13
C LYS A 52 -12.73 -13.34 6.32
N SER A 53 -11.61 -12.68 6.06
CA SER A 53 -10.71 -12.17 7.11
C SER A 53 -11.33 -11.07 7.97
N TYR A 54 -12.19 -10.24 7.39
CA TYR A 54 -12.97 -9.24 8.12
C TYR A 54 -14.09 -9.88 8.94
N GLN A 55 -14.77 -10.89 8.38
CA GLN A 55 -15.80 -11.66 9.08
C GLN A 55 -15.26 -12.37 10.32
N ALA A 56 -14.01 -12.87 10.29
CA ALA A 56 -13.37 -13.53 11.43
C ALA A 56 -12.98 -12.54 12.55
N LYS A 57 -12.59 -11.29 12.20
CA LYS A 57 -12.30 -10.23 13.17
C LYS A 57 -13.56 -9.63 13.81
N GLN A 58 -14.73 -9.78 13.18
CA GLN A 58 -16.02 -9.26 13.68
C GLN A 58 -16.50 -9.89 15.00
N LYS A 59 -15.89 -11.00 15.46
CA LYS A 59 -16.25 -11.60 16.77
C LYS A 59 -15.87 -10.73 17.97
N SER A 60 -15.05 -9.68 17.81
CA SER A 60 -14.62 -8.80 18.90
C SER A 60 -15.02 -7.33 18.74
N ASN A 61 -15.05 -6.74 17.53
CA ASN A 61 -15.56 -5.37 17.28
C ASN A 61 -15.98 -5.24 15.81
N ASN A 62 -17.27 -5.06 15.55
CA ASN A 62 -17.77 -4.85 14.20
C ASN A 62 -17.38 -3.44 13.73
N ILE A 63 -16.64 -3.33 12.61
CA ILE A 63 -16.22 -2.04 12.03
C ILE A 63 -17.38 -1.05 11.84
N PHE A 64 -18.58 -1.55 11.52
CA PHE A 64 -19.80 -0.76 11.36
C PHE A 64 -20.38 -0.21 12.67
N ASP A 65 -19.81 -0.54 13.84
CA ASP A 65 -20.26 -0.02 15.12
C ASP A 65 -19.50 1.24 15.53
N TYR A 66 -18.33 1.50 14.92
CA TYR A 66 -17.51 2.67 15.24
C TYR A 66 -17.15 3.55 14.02
N ILE A 67 -17.15 3.01 12.79
CA ILE A 67 -16.87 3.80 11.58
C ILE A 67 -18.15 4.51 11.11
N ASP A 68 -18.05 5.83 10.96
CA ASP A 68 -19.07 6.60 10.27
C ASP A 68 -19.11 6.15 8.78
N PRO A 69 -20.30 5.85 8.23
CA PRO A 69 -20.48 5.48 6.83
C PRO A 69 -19.86 6.46 5.81
N MET A 70 -19.65 7.72 6.19
CA MET A 70 -18.95 8.72 5.39
C MET A 70 -17.55 8.23 4.97
N TYR A 71 -16.81 7.54 5.84
CA TYR A 71 -15.47 7.02 5.50
C TYR A 71 -15.54 5.88 4.48
N ILE A 72 -16.64 5.13 4.43
CA ILE A 72 -16.90 4.13 3.40
C ILE A 72 -17.14 4.82 2.05
N GLU A 73 -17.90 5.93 2.04
CA GLU A 73 -18.13 6.75 0.82
C GLU A 73 -16.81 7.35 0.30
N ILE A 74 -16.01 7.96 1.16
CA ILE A 74 -14.67 8.48 0.82
C ILE A 74 -13.83 7.37 0.18
N SER A 75 -13.74 6.20 0.80
CA SER A 75 -12.95 5.08 0.30
C SER A 75 -13.46 4.59 -1.06
N SER A 76 -14.77 4.55 -1.26
CA SER A 76 -15.38 4.20 -2.56
C SER A 76 -15.05 5.22 -3.66
N GLU A 77 -14.96 6.52 -3.36
CA GLU A 77 -14.52 7.53 -4.31
C GLU A 77 -13.04 7.34 -4.67
N ILE A 78 -12.17 7.10 -3.69
CA ILE A 78 -10.74 6.83 -3.90
C ILE A 78 -10.53 5.56 -4.73
N ILE A 79 -11.27 4.48 -4.47
CA ILE A 79 -11.23 3.26 -5.28
C ILE A 79 -11.67 3.56 -6.72
N THR A 80 -12.62 4.46 -6.92
CA THR A 80 -13.06 4.86 -8.26
C THR A 80 -11.92 5.57 -9.01
N LEU A 81 -11.23 6.53 -8.38
CA LEU A 81 -10.05 7.18 -8.96
C LEU A 81 -8.93 6.16 -9.27
N THR A 82 -8.75 5.18 -8.38
CA THR A 82 -7.78 4.11 -8.59
C THR A 82 -8.13 3.29 -9.84
N LYS A 83 -9.41 2.92 -10.02
CA LYS A 83 -9.89 2.22 -11.22
C LYS A 83 -9.72 3.05 -12.49
N GLU A 84 -9.97 4.34 -12.44
CA GLU A 84 -9.78 5.25 -13.58
C GLU A 84 -8.31 5.32 -14.00
N ARG A 85 -7.37 5.33 -13.04
CA ARG A 85 -5.92 5.42 -13.33
C ARG A 85 -5.33 4.10 -13.80
N PHE A 86 -5.71 2.96 -13.19
CA PHE A 86 -5.05 1.66 -13.39
C PHE A 86 -5.92 0.65 -14.17
N GLY A 87 -7.14 1.01 -14.54
CA GLY A 87 -8.08 0.18 -15.30
C GLY A 87 -8.86 -0.81 -14.45
N LYS A 88 -8.22 -1.50 -13.50
CA LYS A 88 -8.88 -2.45 -12.60
C LYS A 88 -8.33 -2.36 -11.18
N VAL A 89 -9.13 -2.83 -10.25
CA VAL A 89 -8.75 -3.07 -8.86
C VAL A 89 -8.96 -4.56 -8.61
N GLU A 90 -7.90 -5.26 -8.26
CA GLU A 90 -7.93 -6.73 -8.09
C GLU A 90 -8.39 -7.14 -6.70
N HIS A 91 -8.08 -6.32 -5.70
CA HIS A 91 -8.38 -6.61 -4.31
C HIS A 91 -9.30 -5.55 -3.71
N ASP A 92 -10.27 -6.01 -2.91
CA ASP A 92 -11.16 -5.10 -2.19
C ASP A 92 -10.44 -4.53 -0.96
N ILE A 93 -10.22 -3.22 -0.99
CA ILE A 93 -9.61 -2.46 0.10
C ILE A 93 -10.61 -1.52 0.79
N LEU A 94 -11.90 -1.59 0.45
CA LEU A 94 -12.89 -0.60 0.89
C LEU A 94 -12.87 -0.38 2.41
N LEU A 95 -12.97 -1.46 3.17
CA LEU A 95 -13.04 -1.35 4.63
C LEU A 95 -11.68 -1.07 5.26
N SER A 96 -10.60 -1.64 4.74
CA SER A 96 -9.26 -1.35 5.27
C SER A 96 -8.82 0.09 5.02
N LEU A 97 -9.23 0.66 3.89
CA LEU A 97 -8.98 2.06 3.57
C LEU A 97 -9.88 2.98 4.42
N ALA A 98 -11.16 2.63 4.61
CA ALA A 98 -12.09 3.38 5.44
C ALA A 98 -11.62 3.43 6.91
N ASP A 99 -11.17 2.30 7.44
CA ASP A 99 -10.58 2.20 8.78
C ASP A 99 -9.34 3.08 8.92
N HIS A 100 -8.43 2.99 7.95
CA HIS A 100 -7.23 3.82 7.94
C HIS A 100 -7.57 5.32 7.92
N ILE A 101 -8.46 5.76 7.01
CA ILE A 101 -8.84 7.19 6.90
C ILE A 101 -9.54 7.67 8.18
N TYR A 102 -10.42 6.86 8.76
CA TYR A 102 -11.06 7.18 10.05
C TYR A 102 -10.02 7.46 11.15
N PHE A 103 -9.05 6.54 11.32
CA PHE A 103 -8.00 6.74 12.32
C PHE A 103 -7.04 7.88 11.97
N ALA A 104 -6.74 8.12 10.69
CA ALA A 104 -5.95 9.25 10.25
C ALA A 104 -6.61 10.58 10.63
N VAL A 105 -7.90 10.75 10.30
CA VAL A 105 -8.68 11.94 10.64
C VAL A 105 -8.80 12.10 12.18
N LYS A 106 -8.99 11.01 12.90
CA LYS A 106 -9.03 11.03 14.37
C LYS A 106 -7.71 11.55 14.95
N ARG A 107 -6.56 11.03 14.48
CA ARG A 107 -5.22 11.50 14.91
C ARG A 107 -5.01 12.98 14.64
N ILE A 108 -5.44 13.46 13.45
CA ILE A 108 -5.34 14.88 13.09
C ILE A 108 -6.12 15.74 14.08
N LYS A 109 -7.35 15.37 14.41
CA LYS A 109 -8.19 16.08 15.40
C LYS A 109 -7.57 16.07 16.81
N GLU A 110 -6.92 14.98 17.17
CA GLU A 110 -6.22 14.82 18.46
C GLU A 110 -4.82 15.47 18.45
N LYS A 111 -4.37 16.01 17.29
CA LYS A 111 -3.02 16.57 17.07
C LYS A 111 -1.90 15.55 17.33
N ASP A 112 -2.20 14.28 17.11
CA ASP A 112 -1.25 13.17 17.15
C ASP A 112 -0.77 12.87 15.73
N PHE A 113 0.45 13.26 15.41
CA PHE A 113 1.03 13.12 14.06
C PHE A 113 2.16 12.10 14.09
N PRO A 114 1.86 10.81 13.97
CA PRO A 114 2.91 9.81 13.85
C PRO A 114 3.72 10.08 12.58
N SER A 115 5.03 10.14 12.71
CA SER A 115 5.92 10.29 11.57
C SER A 115 6.01 8.97 10.82
N ASN A 116 5.79 9.02 9.50
CA ASN A 116 6.08 7.90 8.61
C ASN A 116 7.53 8.03 8.08
N PRO A 117 8.47 7.25 8.62
CA PRO A 117 9.85 7.36 8.20
C PRO A 117 10.09 6.91 6.74
N PHE A 118 9.11 6.27 6.10
CA PHE A 118 9.21 5.70 4.75
C PHE A 118 8.54 6.57 3.68
N ASN A 119 8.08 7.77 4.03
CA ASN A 119 7.29 8.62 3.12
C ASN A 119 8.00 8.80 1.77
N MET A 120 9.29 9.17 1.80
CA MET A 120 10.07 9.37 0.58
C MET A 120 10.28 8.07 -0.22
N ASP A 121 10.58 6.97 0.47
CA ASP A 121 10.78 5.67 -0.17
C ASP A 121 9.50 5.18 -0.85
N ILE A 122 8.34 5.38 -0.19
CA ILE A 122 7.01 5.06 -0.76
C ILE A 122 6.74 5.90 -2.01
N GLN A 123 7.02 7.20 -1.97
CA GLN A 123 6.86 8.08 -3.13
C GLN A 123 7.75 7.65 -4.31
N LEU A 124 8.99 7.26 -4.04
CA LEU A 124 9.93 6.78 -5.08
C LEU A 124 9.51 5.43 -5.66
N MET A 125 9.04 4.52 -4.82
CA MET A 125 8.64 3.18 -5.27
C MET A 125 7.27 3.15 -5.95
N PHE A 126 6.34 3.99 -5.53
CA PHE A 126 4.95 3.97 -5.98
C PHE A 126 4.47 5.35 -6.48
N PRO A 127 5.17 5.99 -7.44
CA PRO A 127 4.87 7.37 -7.86
C PRO A 127 3.47 7.53 -8.48
N ASP A 128 2.99 6.53 -9.21
CA ASP A 128 1.66 6.56 -9.83
C ASP A 128 0.55 6.43 -8.79
N GLU A 129 0.70 5.51 -7.83
CA GLU A 129 -0.21 5.34 -6.70
C GLU A 129 -0.20 6.57 -5.80
N TYR A 130 0.98 7.16 -5.56
CA TYR A 130 1.14 8.39 -4.79
C TYR A 130 0.41 9.57 -5.47
N SER A 131 0.43 9.64 -6.80
CA SER A 131 -0.32 10.66 -7.54
C SER A 131 -1.84 10.53 -7.36
N VAL A 132 -2.36 9.31 -7.21
CA VAL A 132 -3.78 9.07 -6.89
C VAL A 132 -4.05 9.42 -5.41
N ALA A 133 -3.14 9.07 -4.51
CA ALA A 133 -3.26 9.40 -3.08
C ALA A 133 -3.26 10.93 -2.83
N LEU A 134 -2.54 11.71 -3.63
CA LEU A 134 -2.61 13.18 -3.59
C LEU A 134 -4.02 13.70 -3.93
N LYS A 135 -4.70 13.10 -4.91
CA LYS A 135 -6.10 13.46 -5.22
C LYS A 135 -7.07 12.96 -4.14
N ALA A 136 -6.74 11.86 -3.47
CA ALA A 136 -7.51 11.36 -2.34
C ALA A 136 -7.53 12.37 -1.17
N LYS A 137 -6.45 13.16 -0.99
CA LYS A 137 -6.39 14.25 -0.02
C LYS A 137 -7.57 15.22 -0.19
N ASP A 138 -7.83 15.67 -1.42
CA ASP A 138 -8.90 16.62 -1.72
C ASP A 138 -10.29 16.03 -1.41
N ILE A 139 -10.48 14.73 -1.65
CA ILE A 139 -11.73 14.04 -1.32
C ILE A 139 -11.90 14.00 0.19
N ILE A 140 -10.88 13.60 0.95
CA ILE A 140 -10.95 13.50 2.40
C ILE A 140 -11.26 14.87 3.02
N GLU A 141 -10.54 15.90 2.59
CA GLU A 141 -10.74 17.28 3.07
C GLU A 141 -12.16 17.78 2.79
N LYS A 142 -12.70 17.50 1.59
CA LYS A 142 -14.09 17.87 1.22
C LYS A 142 -15.14 17.29 2.17
N TYR A 143 -14.96 16.06 2.62
CA TYR A 143 -15.92 15.38 3.49
C TYR A 143 -15.70 15.65 4.97
N THR A 144 -14.44 15.76 5.40
CA THR A 144 -14.07 15.79 6.82
C THR A 144 -13.70 17.19 7.32
N HIS A 145 -13.40 18.11 6.39
CA HIS A 145 -12.83 19.44 6.67
C HIS A 145 -11.47 19.38 7.37
N GLU A 146 -10.77 18.25 7.27
CA GLU A 146 -9.45 18.04 7.86
C GLU A 146 -8.42 17.81 6.76
N GLU A 147 -7.30 18.50 6.83
CA GLU A 147 -6.19 18.35 5.90
C GLU A 147 -5.28 17.22 6.35
N ILE A 148 -5.14 16.16 5.53
CA ILE A 148 -4.21 15.06 5.80
C ILE A 148 -2.77 15.44 5.42
N ASN A 149 -1.81 15.00 6.22
CA ASN A 149 -0.39 15.27 6.00
C ASN A 149 0.25 14.29 5.00
N ALA A 150 1.52 14.55 4.65
CA ALA A 150 2.27 13.73 3.71
C ALA A 150 2.46 12.28 4.19
N ASP A 151 2.53 12.04 5.48
CA ASP A 151 2.70 10.71 6.05
C ASP A 151 1.45 9.85 5.85
N GLU A 152 0.27 10.43 6.04
CA GLU A 152 -1.00 9.74 5.78
C GLU A 152 -1.22 9.53 4.27
N ILE A 153 -0.79 10.45 3.41
CA ILE A 153 -0.80 10.26 1.94
C ILE A 153 0.04 9.04 1.56
N ALA A 154 1.22 8.88 2.17
CA ALA A 154 2.06 7.71 1.92
C ALA A 154 1.39 6.40 2.36
N PHE A 155 0.67 6.36 3.48
CA PHE A 155 -0.10 5.19 3.89
C PHE A 155 -1.26 4.89 2.93
N ILE A 156 -1.99 5.92 2.47
CA ILE A 156 -3.05 5.76 1.46
C ILE A 156 -2.45 5.19 0.16
N THR A 157 -1.24 5.64 -0.22
CA THR A 157 -0.50 5.09 -1.37
C THR A 157 -0.32 3.58 -1.26
N LEU A 158 0.06 3.07 -0.09
CA LEU A 158 0.21 1.64 0.13
C LEU A 158 -1.12 0.88 0.06
N HIS A 159 -2.23 1.48 0.52
CA HIS A 159 -3.56 0.89 0.34
C HIS A 159 -3.92 0.81 -1.15
N ILE A 160 -3.68 1.88 -1.93
CA ILE A 160 -3.91 1.89 -3.37
C ILE A 160 -3.04 0.83 -4.05
N HIS A 161 -1.74 0.74 -3.71
CA HIS A 161 -0.85 -0.28 -4.23
C HIS A 161 -1.37 -1.69 -3.95
N SER A 162 -1.83 -1.96 -2.72
CA SER A 162 -2.38 -3.28 -2.36
C SER A 162 -3.69 -3.62 -3.08
N ALA A 163 -4.39 -2.62 -3.61
CA ALA A 163 -5.61 -2.83 -4.40
C ALA A 163 -5.32 -3.30 -5.83
N ILE A 164 -4.18 -2.91 -6.39
CA ILE A 164 -3.80 -3.17 -7.79
C ILE A 164 -2.70 -4.23 -7.93
N SER A 165 -2.12 -4.67 -6.82
CA SER A 165 -1.03 -5.65 -6.77
C SER A 165 -1.35 -6.82 -5.85
N VAL A 166 -0.60 -7.91 -5.99
CA VAL A 166 -0.71 -9.09 -5.12
C VAL A 166 -0.21 -8.81 -3.69
N ASN A 167 0.60 -7.76 -3.52
CA ASN A 167 1.24 -7.44 -2.25
C ASN A 167 0.29 -6.74 -1.29
N LYS A 168 0.23 -7.22 -0.04
CA LYS A 168 -0.52 -6.56 1.02
C LYS A 168 0.25 -5.34 1.56
N VAL A 169 -0.47 -4.34 2.09
CA VAL A 169 0.12 -3.15 2.75
C VAL A 169 1.23 -3.53 3.73
N GLY A 170 0.99 -4.52 4.59
CA GLY A 170 1.98 -4.98 5.57
C GLY A 170 3.27 -5.51 4.93
N GLN A 171 3.19 -6.23 3.83
CA GLN A 171 4.36 -6.74 3.13
C GLN A 171 5.19 -5.60 2.50
N SER A 172 4.53 -4.62 1.89
CA SER A 172 5.21 -3.44 1.35
C SER A 172 5.91 -2.64 2.46
N MET A 173 5.28 -2.48 3.62
CA MET A 173 5.89 -1.84 4.79
C MET A 173 7.12 -2.61 5.31
N GLU A 174 7.06 -3.95 5.35
CA GLU A 174 8.20 -4.78 5.77
C GLU A 174 9.38 -4.65 4.82
N VAL A 175 9.15 -4.62 3.50
CA VAL A 175 10.20 -4.37 2.51
C VAL A 175 10.85 -3.01 2.75
N MET A 176 10.06 -1.95 2.95
CA MET A 176 10.58 -0.61 3.26
C MET A 176 11.42 -0.61 4.54
N ARG A 177 10.95 -1.29 5.58
CA ARG A 177 11.67 -1.42 6.85
C ARG A 177 13.03 -2.10 6.65
N VAL A 178 13.07 -3.21 5.92
CA VAL A 178 14.33 -3.92 5.62
C VAL A 178 15.32 -3.01 4.89
N ILE A 179 14.89 -2.32 3.85
CA ILE A 179 15.75 -1.41 3.07
C ILE A 179 16.32 -0.32 3.98
N ARG A 180 15.48 0.30 4.79
CA ARG A 180 15.88 1.38 5.69
C ARG A 180 16.84 0.91 6.77
N GLU A 181 16.57 -0.21 7.42
CA GLU A 181 17.45 -0.78 8.44
C GLU A 181 18.80 -1.17 7.84
N PHE A 182 18.81 -1.74 6.65
CA PHE A 182 20.02 -2.05 5.90
C PHE A 182 20.86 -0.78 5.68
N PHE A 183 20.28 0.29 5.15
CA PHE A 183 21.02 1.53 4.91
C PHE A 183 21.44 2.22 6.20
N LYS A 184 20.63 2.18 7.24
CA LYS A 184 21.01 2.72 8.56
C LYS A 184 22.24 2.02 9.11
N LYS A 185 22.29 0.69 9.01
CA LYS A 185 23.44 -0.11 9.42
C LYS A 185 24.66 0.20 8.55
N LEU A 186 24.52 0.19 7.23
CA LEU A 186 25.60 0.45 6.29
C LEU A 186 26.23 1.83 6.54
N GLN A 187 25.43 2.86 6.77
CA GLN A 187 25.91 4.20 7.11
C GLN A 187 26.67 4.23 8.42
N ALA A 188 26.19 3.52 9.44
CA ALA A 188 26.85 3.44 10.74
C ALA A 188 28.19 2.68 10.65
N ASP A 189 28.21 1.54 9.96
CA ASP A 189 29.39 0.69 9.83
C ASP A 189 30.52 1.38 9.04
N LEU A 190 30.17 2.19 8.04
CA LEU A 190 31.14 2.88 7.18
C LEU A 190 31.41 4.35 7.57
N ASN A 191 30.67 4.87 8.56
CA ASN A 191 30.70 6.29 8.94
C ASN A 191 30.46 7.22 7.73
N ILE A 192 29.45 6.92 6.91
CA ILE A 192 29.06 7.69 5.74
C ILE A 192 27.63 8.20 5.87
N ARG A 193 27.29 9.18 5.04
CA ARG A 193 25.92 9.65 4.89
C ARG A 193 25.43 9.43 3.46
N ILE A 194 24.35 8.69 3.31
CA ILE A 194 23.70 8.42 2.02
C ILE A 194 22.55 9.42 1.84
N ASP A 195 22.61 10.18 0.75
CA ASP A 195 21.52 11.09 0.38
C ASP A 195 20.44 10.34 -0.38
N ALA A 196 19.25 10.23 0.24
CA ALA A 196 18.08 9.59 -0.36
C ALA A 196 17.54 10.34 -1.60
N ASN A 197 17.93 11.62 -1.80
CA ASN A 197 17.60 12.38 -3.00
C ASN A 197 18.63 12.16 -4.14
N SER A 198 19.71 11.46 -3.89
CA SER A 198 20.72 11.22 -4.92
C SER A 198 20.18 10.34 -6.04
N LEU A 199 20.64 10.61 -7.28
CA LEU A 199 20.29 9.77 -8.43
C LEU A 199 20.66 8.29 -8.25
N SER A 200 21.75 8.02 -7.50
CA SER A 200 22.19 6.65 -7.22
C SER A 200 21.20 5.92 -6.32
N TYR A 201 20.69 6.59 -5.27
CA TYR A 201 19.66 6.04 -4.40
C TYR A 201 18.33 5.82 -5.14
N ILE A 202 17.88 6.83 -5.90
CA ILE A 202 16.66 6.73 -6.71
C ILE A 202 16.71 5.56 -7.70
N ARG A 203 17.88 5.34 -8.35
CA ARG A 203 18.08 4.20 -9.26
C ARG A 203 18.02 2.86 -8.56
N LEU A 204 18.57 2.75 -7.35
CA LEU A 204 18.48 1.55 -6.54
C LEU A 204 17.01 1.27 -6.16
N MET A 205 16.27 2.27 -5.67
CA MET A 205 14.86 2.10 -5.30
C MET A 205 14.01 1.67 -6.50
N ASN A 206 14.25 2.25 -7.68
CA ASN A 206 13.61 1.80 -8.91
C ASN A 206 13.99 0.37 -9.29
N HIS A 207 15.26 -0.01 -9.12
CA HIS A 207 15.67 -1.41 -9.37
C HIS A 207 14.94 -2.37 -8.42
N ILE A 208 14.85 -2.06 -7.12
CA ILE A 208 14.10 -2.88 -6.15
C ILE A 208 12.62 -2.96 -6.54
N LYS A 209 11.99 -1.84 -6.95
CA LYS A 209 10.62 -1.85 -7.48
C LYS A 209 10.44 -2.86 -8.62
N PHE A 210 11.31 -2.82 -9.63
CA PHE A 210 11.25 -3.73 -10.77
C PHE A 210 11.59 -5.18 -10.39
N LEU A 211 12.50 -5.39 -9.44
CA LEU A 211 12.79 -6.70 -8.86
C LEU A 211 11.51 -7.31 -8.26
N LEU A 212 10.78 -6.54 -7.43
CA LEU A 212 9.52 -6.99 -6.84
C LEU A 212 8.46 -7.33 -7.91
N LEU A 213 8.38 -6.54 -8.98
CA LEU A 213 7.48 -6.80 -10.10
C LEU A 213 7.86 -8.11 -10.83
N ARG A 214 9.16 -8.32 -11.14
CA ARG A 214 9.64 -9.56 -11.76
C ARG A 214 9.35 -10.77 -10.91
N LEU A 215 9.60 -10.69 -9.60
CA LEU A 215 9.29 -11.78 -8.66
C LEU A 215 7.79 -12.14 -8.65
N ASN A 216 6.92 -11.16 -8.79
CA ASN A 216 5.47 -11.40 -8.84
C ASN A 216 5.01 -11.99 -10.17
N ASN A 217 5.68 -11.62 -11.27
CA ASN A 217 5.37 -12.11 -12.62
C ASN A 217 6.12 -13.40 -12.98
N ASN A 218 7.03 -13.90 -12.11
CA ASN A 218 7.98 -14.97 -12.41
C ASN A 218 8.83 -14.65 -13.65
N GLU A 219 9.25 -13.40 -13.79
CA GLU A 219 10.16 -12.94 -14.84
C GLU A 219 11.61 -12.95 -14.32
N GLU A 220 12.56 -13.27 -15.20
CA GLU A 220 13.99 -13.27 -14.87
C GLU A 220 14.71 -12.18 -15.67
N LEU A 221 15.85 -11.72 -15.13
CA LEU A 221 16.76 -10.85 -15.87
C LEU A 221 17.43 -11.65 -16.99
N GLN A 222 17.49 -11.06 -18.18
CA GLN A 222 18.09 -11.71 -19.35
C GLN A 222 19.63 -11.70 -19.34
N MET A 223 20.24 -10.80 -18.55
CA MET A 223 21.68 -10.65 -18.46
C MET A 223 22.11 -10.91 -17.02
N ASP A 224 23.08 -11.78 -16.84
CA ASP A 224 23.75 -12.04 -15.58
C ASP A 224 25.08 -11.30 -15.52
N ILE A 225 25.24 -10.43 -14.53
CA ILE A 225 26.47 -9.69 -14.25
C ILE A 225 27.10 -10.04 -12.90
N THR A 226 26.65 -11.14 -12.30
CA THR A 226 27.01 -11.57 -10.95
C THR A 226 28.51 -11.76 -10.79
N GLU A 227 29.16 -12.53 -11.68
CA GLU A 227 30.62 -12.77 -11.62
C GLU A 227 31.41 -11.49 -11.84
N PHE A 228 30.96 -10.61 -12.75
CA PHE A 228 31.60 -9.32 -12.96
C PHE A 228 31.55 -8.45 -11.70
N THR A 229 30.41 -8.32 -11.06
CA THR A 229 30.26 -7.49 -9.86
C THR A 229 30.95 -8.09 -8.64
N LYS A 230 30.98 -9.39 -8.52
CA LYS A 230 31.72 -10.11 -7.48
C LYS A 230 33.23 -9.88 -7.58
N GLU A 231 33.78 -9.90 -8.80
CA GLU A 231 35.20 -9.64 -9.04
C GLU A 231 35.57 -8.17 -8.85
N LYS A 232 34.77 -7.25 -9.44
CA LYS A 232 35.12 -5.82 -9.50
C LYS A 232 34.70 -5.03 -8.27
N PHE A 233 33.61 -5.45 -7.60
CA PHE A 233 33.02 -4.73 -6.46
C PHE A 233 32.72 -5.69 -5.30
N PRO A 234 33.73 -6.41 -4.77
CA PRO A 234 33.50 -7.48 -3.80
C PRO A 234 32.80 -7.03 -2.53
N PHE A 235 33.07 -5.80 -2.05
CA PHE A 235 32.38 -5.24 -0.89
C PHE A 235 30.90 -4.96 -1.17
N ALA A 236 30.60 -4.26 -2.25
CA ALA A 236 29.21 -3.96 -2.64
C ALA A 236 28.42 -5.25 -2.95
N TYR A 237 29.07 -6.26 -3.52
CA TYR A 237 28.50 -7.57 -3.76
C TYR A 237 28.09 -8.26 -2.44
N GLU A 238 28.96 -8.26 -1.43
CA GLU A 238 28.64 -8.83 -0.12
C GLU A 238 27.49 -8.08 0.58
N GLN A 239 27.45 -6.73 0.46
CA GLN A 239 26.33 -5.94 0.98
C GLN A 239 25.03 -6.24 0.24
N ALA A 240 25.09 -6.44 -1.08
CA ALA A 240 23.92 -6.85 -1.87
C ALA A 240 23.39 -8.22 -1.45
N ARG A 241 24.29 -9.18 -1.15
CA ARG A 241 23.93 -10.50 -0.65
C ARG A 241 23.16 -10.41 0.66
N VAL A 242 23.63 -9.59 1.60
CA VAL A 242 22.94 -9.35 2.87
C VAL A 242 21.54 -8.76 2.65
N LEU A 243 21.42 -7.78 1.75
CA LEU A 243 20.11 -7.18 1.43
C LEU A 243 19.17 -8.19 0.76
N CYS A 244 19.67 -8.98 -0.19
CA CYS A 244 18.89 -10.03 -0.85
C CYS A 244 18.37 -11.07 0.15
N GLU A 245 19.20 -11.54 1.08
CA GLU A 245 18.79 -12.49 2.11
C GLU A 245 17.66 -11.94 2.99
N GLN A 246 17.78 -10.66 3.41
CA GLN A 246 16.75 -10.00 4.20
C GLN A 246 15.44 -9.82 3.42
N LEU A 247 15.52 -9.43 2.15
CA LEU A 247 14.35 -9.29 1.28
C LEU A 247 13.70 -10.64 1.01
N SER A 248 14.48 -11.70 0.72
CA SER A 248 13.97 -13.07 0.53
C SER A 248 13.17 -13.55 1.74
N HIS A 249 13.67 -13.27 2.96
CA HIS A 249 12.99 -13.64 4.19
C HIS A 249 11.59 -12.96 4.32
N VAL A 250 11.50 -11.67 4.03
CA VAL A 250 10.24 -10.91 4.12
C VAL A 250 9.27 -11.28 3.00
N LEU A 251 9.81 -11.53 1.81
CA LEU A 251 9.00 -11.87 0.63
C LEU A 251 8.58 -13.35 0.62
N HIS A 252 9.20 -14.18 1.46
CA HIS A 252 9.04 -15.64 1.44
C HIS A 252 9.29 -16.23 0.04
N LYS A 253 10.28 -15.67 -0.67
CA LYS A 253 10.69 -16.07 -2.02
C LYS A 253 12.20 -15.96 -2.15
N ASP A 254 12.81 -16.91 -2.81
CA ASP A 254 14.22 -16.82 -3.16
C ASP A 254 14.42 -15.78 -4.27
N LEU A 255 15.40 -14.91 -4.08
CA LEU A 255 15.82 -13.97 -5.10
C LEU A 255 16.81 -14.64 -6.05
N PRO A 256 16.66 -14.49 -7.39
CA PRO A 256 17.63 -15.00 -8.34
C PRO A 256 19.03 -14.36 -8.17
N ASP A 257 20.09 -15.14 -8.41
CA ASP A 257 21.48 -14.65 -8.32
C ASP A 257 21.75 -13.46 -9.27
N SER A 258 21.08 -13.42 -10.42
CA SER A 258 21.17 -12.29 -11.36
C SER A 258 20.74 -10.97 -10.73
N GLU A 259 19.76 -10.94 -9.83
CA GLU A 259 19.34 -9.74 -9.11
C GLU A 259 20.43 -9.25 -8.14
N LEU A 260 21.18 -10.17 -7.55
CA LEU A 260 22.30 -9.88 -6.65
C LEU A 260 23.38 -9.06 -7.36
N GLY A 261 23.74 -9.44 -8.59
CA GLY A 261 24.71 -8.72 -9.40
C GLY A 261 24.28 -7.27 -9.67
N TYR A 262 23.03 -7.05 -10.02
CA TYR A 262 22.52 -5.70 -10.27
C TYR A 262 22.39 -4.86 -8.98
N LEU A 263 21.96 -5.45 -7.89
CA LEU A 263 21.93 -4.76 -6.58
C LEU A 263 23.34 -4.35 -6.16
N ALA A 264 24.35 -5.22 -6.36
CA ALA A 264 25.75 -4.90 -6.10
C ALA A 264 26.23 -3.69 -6.91
N LEU A 265 25.90 -3.62 -8.20
CA LEU A 265 26.22 -2.49 -9.05
C LEU A 265 25.59 -1.18 -8.57
N HIS A 266 24.32 -1.23 -8.14
CA HIS A 266 23.63 -0.06 -7.60
C HIS A 266 24.20 0.39 -6.25
N LEU A 267 24.55 -0.54 -5.37
CA LEU A 267 25.19 -0.25 -4.09
C LEU A 267 26.57 0.35 -4.30
N GLU A 268 27.39 -0.18 -5.22
CA GLU A 268 28.69 0.39 -5.57
C GLU A 268 28.56 1.86 -5.99
N ARG A 269 27.57 2.19 -6.83
CA ARG A 269 27.31 3.58 -7.24
C ARG A 269 26.95 4.50 -6.09
N ILE A 270 26.23 3.99 -5.09
CA ILE A 270 25.94 4.77 -3.89
C ILE A 270 27.23 4.99 -3.09
N LEU A 271 27.97 3.94 -2.85
CA LEU A 271 29.21 4.00 -2.06
C LEU A 271 30.27 4.90 -2.72
N SER A 272 30.42 4.82 -4.05
CA SER A 272 31.38 5.65 -4.80
C SER A 272 31.01 7.13 -4.86
N CYS A 273 29.74 7.48 -4.63
CA CYS A 273 29.25 8.86 -4.64
C CYS A 273 29.14 9.47 -3.23
N THR A 274 29.42 8.70 -2.18
CA THR A 274 29.30 9.17 -0.79
C THR A 274 30.54 9.92 -0.35
N ILE A 275 30.32 11.09 0.25
CA ILE A 275 31.39 11.88 0.90
C ILE A 275 31.61 11.27 2.29
N ILE A 276 32.86 10.95 2.60
CA ILE A 276 33.26 10.53 3.95
C ILE A 276 33.04 11.73 4.87
N SER A 277 32.21 11.55 5.89
CA SER A 277 31.82 12.58 6.86
C SER A 277 32.95 12.84 7.85
#